data_a50410197df9cb8646c19cb8871c5ead
#
_entry.id   a50410197df9cb8646c19cb8871c5ead
#
_cell.length_a   1.000
_cell.length_b   1.000
_cell.length_c   1.000
_cell.angle_alpha   90.00
_cell.angle_beta   90.00
_cell.angle_gamma   90.00
#
_symmetry.space_group_name_H-M   'P 1'
#
loop_
_entity.id
_entity.type
_entity.pdbx_description
1 polymer ?
#
loop_
_entity_poly.entity_id
_entity_poly.type
_entity_poly.pdbx_seq_one_letter_code
_entity_poly.pdbx_strand_id
1 'polypeptide(L)' 'MADGDQQRLGNAREALERHREKLMRTYGAVGAGVGAGARDGYAIVLYLAEPRPVPDDASVDGVPLRFEVTGRPRAQA' A
#
# COMPACT_ATOMS: atom_id res chain seq x y z
N MET A 1 -22.59 2.80 6.62
CA MET A 1 -22.38 3.91 7.07
C MET A 1 -21.02 4.27 7.40
N ALA A 2 -20.83 5.39 7.95
CA ALA A 2 -19.53 5.96 8.16
C ALA A 2 -18.66 5.10 9.07
N ASP A 3 -19.28 4.42 10.00
CA ASP A 3 -18.50 3.63 10.94
C ASP A 3 -17.74 2.51 10.26
N GLY A 4 -18.35 1.88 9.29
CA GLY A 4 -17.68 0.79 8.61
C GLY A 4 -16.50 1.27 7.80
N ASP A 5 -16.65 2.43 7.16
CA ASP A 5 -15.57 2.99 6.37
C ASP A 5 -14.42 3.43 7.25
N GLN A 6 -14.73 4.05 8.38
CA GLN A 6 -13.68 4.48 9.27
C GLN A 6 -12.92 3.31 9.87
N GLN A 7 -13.65 2.25 10.16
CA GLN A 7 -13.00 1.08 10.71
C GLN A 7 -12.06 0.44 9.69
N ARG A 8 -12.49 0.35 8.45
CA ARG A 8 -11.64 -0.20 7.42
C ARG A 8 -10.39 0.64 7.20
N LEU A 9 -10.57 1.95 7.19
CA LEU A 9 -9.43 2.84 7.05
C LEU A 9 -8.49 2.70 8.23
N GLY A 10 -9.03 2.64 9.44
CA GLY A 10 -8.22 2.47 10.62
C GLY A 10 -7.46 1.15 10.60
N ASN A 11 -8.12 0.09 10.15
CA ASN A 11 -7.46 -1.21 10.05
C ASN A 11 -6.32 -1.17 9.04
N ALA A 12 -6.54 -0.51 7.92
CA ALA A 12 -5.49 -0.41 6.90
C ALA A 12 -4.32 0.40 7.41
N ARG A 13 -4.60 1.49 8.10
CA ARG A 13 -3.52 2.31 8.65
C ARG A 13 -2.74 1.55 9.70
N GLU A 14 -3.44 0.83 10.55
CA GLU A 14 -2.78 0.07 11.58
C GLU A 14 -1.91 -1.03 10.99
N ALA A 15 -2.42 -1.71 9.99
CA ALA A 15 -1.66 -2.75 9.33
C ALA A 15 -0.41 -2.16 8.68
N LEU A 16 -0.56 -1.00 8.05
CA LEU A 16 0.59 -0.36 7.43
C LEU A 16 1.63 0.02 8.47
N GLU A 17 1.21 0.64 9.56
CA GLU A 17 2.16 1.05 10.57
C GLU A 17 2.88 -0.13 11.17
N ARG A 18 2.14 -1.19 11.40
CA ARG A 18 2.73 -2.36 12.03
C ARG A 18 3.75 -3.05 11.13
N HIS A 19 3.52 -3.04 9.85
CA HIS A 19 4.36 -3.80 8.92
C HIS A 19 5.12 -2.93 7.93
N ARG A 20 5.08 -1.64 8.11
CA ARG A 20 5.62 -0.73 7.11
C ARG A 20 7.07 -1.01 6.77
N GLU A 21 7.90 -1.11 7.77
CA GLU A 21 9.31 -1.33 7.55
C GLU A 21 9.56 -2.63 6.82
N LYS A 22 8.87 -3.65 7.26
CA LYS A 22 9.05 -4.96 6.66
C LYS A 22 8.56 -4.95 5.21
N LEU A 23 7.43 -4.31 4.96
CA LEU A 23 6.90 -4.26 3.61
C LEU A 23 7.81 -3.49 2.69
N MET A 24 8.31 -2.36 3.14
CA MET A 24 9.18 -1.56 2.30
C MET A 24 10.46 -2.30 1.99
N ARG A 25 10.97 -3.03 2.96
CA ARG A 25 12.20 -3.79 2.74
C ARG A 25 11.94 -5.00 1.84
N THR A 26 10.84 -5.68 2.05
CA THR A 26 10.55 -6.88 1.29
C THR A 26 10.37 -6.59 -0.19
N TYR A 27 9.69 -5.50 -0.49
CA TYR A 27 9.37 -5.18 -1.88
C TYR A 27 10.23 -4.08 -2.46
N GLY A 28 11.12 -3.53 -1.66
CA GLY A 28 11.97 -2.45 -2.16
C GLY A 28 11.19 -1.19 -2.46
N ALA A 29 10.14 -0.93 -1.69
CA ALA A 29 9.30 0.23 -1.94
C ALA A 29 10.01 1.49 -1.48
N VAL A 30 9.73 2.59 -2.17
CA VAL A 30 10.28 3.88 -1.80
C VAL A 30 9.26 4.71 -1.03
N GLY A 31 8.06 4.21 -0.88
CA GLY A 31 7.05 4.88 -0.07
C GLY A 31 5.89 3.95 0.13
N ALA A 32 5.02 4.32 1.05
CA ALA A 32 3.86 3.50 1.36
C ALA A 32 2.74 4.41 1.87
N GLY A 33 1.53 4.00 1.62
CA GLY A 33 0.38 4.74 2.09
C GLY A 33 -0.85 3.89 2.06
N VAL A 34 -1.98 4.49 2.38
CA VAL A 34 -3.26 3.80 2.32
C VAL A 34 -4.07 4.46 1.23
N GLY A 35 -4.63 3.65 0.36
CA GLY A 35 -5.43 4.16 -0.74
C GLY A 35 -6.63 3.27 -0.97
N ALA A 36 -7.33 3.55 -2.06
CA ALA A 36 -8.50 2.77 -2.39
C ALA A 36 -8.08 1.39 -2.84
N GLY A 37 -8.77 0.40 -2.35
CA GLY A 37 -8.55 -0.95 -2.77
C GLY A 37 -9.59 -1.38 -3.77
N ALA A 38 -9.59 -2.67 -4.06
CA ALA A 38 -10.61 -3.21 -4.92
C ALA A 38 -11.94 -3.13 -4.22
N ARG A 39 -12.97 -2.96 -4.95
CA ARG A 39 -14.33 -2.89 -4.44
C ARG A 39 -14.43 -1.71 -3.48
N ASP A 40 -14.97 -1.90 -2.34
CA ASP A 40 -15.23 -0.79 -1.46
C ASP A 40 -14.26 -0.70 -0.31
N GLY A 41 -13.13 -1.32 -0.40
CA GLY A 41 -12.20 -1.35 0.72
C GLY A 41 -11.03 -0.44 0.53
N TYR A 42 -10.11 -0.54 1.47
CA TYR A 42 -8.85 0.18 1.41
C TYR A 42 -7.72 -0.80 1.20
N ALA A 43 -6.63 -0.32 0.70
CA ALA A 43 -5.47 -1.15 0.45
C ALA A 43 -4.23 -0.40 0.91
N ILE A 44 -3.21 -1.15 1.23
CA ILE A 44 -1.89 -0.56 1.47
C ILE A 44 -1.24 -0.42 0.10
N VAL A 45 -0.86 0.79 -0.24
CA VAL A 45 -0.24 1.07 -1.52
C VAL A 45 1.25 1.22 -1.31
N LEU A 46 2.01 0.41 -2.02
CA LEU A 46 3.46 0.49 -1.95
C LEU A 46 3.96 1.11 -3.26
N TYR A 47 4.78 2.12 -3.12
CA TYR A 47 5.28 2.85 -4.28
C TYR A 47 6.65 2.34 -4.64
N LEU A 48 6.81 1.95 -5.88
CA LEU A 48 8.06 1.39 -6.37
C LEU A 48 8.71 2.37 -7.32
N ALA A 49 10.01 2.48 -7.21
CA ALA A 49 10.73 3.36 -8.14
C ALA A 49 10.79 2.75 -9.52
N GLU A 50 10.83 1.46 -9.59
CA GLU A 50 10.94 0.75 -10.87
C GLU A 50 10.02 -0.43 -10.88
N PRO A 51 9.55 -0.85 -12.05
CA PRO A 51 8.72 -2.04 -12.12
C PRO A 51 9.48 -3.27 -11.65
N ARG A 52 8.80 -4.12 -10.93
CA ARG A 52 9.39 -5.37 -10.50
C ARG A 52 8.25 -6.36 -10.29
N PRO A 53 8.55 -7.65 -10.31
CA PRO A 53 7.50 -8.64 -10.10
C PRO A 53 6.93 -8.51 -8.70
N VAL A 54 5.62 -8.50 -8.63
CA VAL A 54 4.93 -8.43 -7.35
C VAL A 54 3.77 -9.40 -7.40
N PRO A 55 3.37 -9.93 -6.24
CA PRO A 55 2.24 -10.86 -6.23
C PRO A 55 0.93 -10.12 -6.48
N ASP A 56 0.01 -10.81 -7.12
CA ASP A 56 -1.27 -10.21 -7.44
C ASP A 56 -2.22 -10.15 -6.26
N ASP A 57 -2.11 -11.10 -5.36
CA ASP A 57 -3.06 -11.18 -4.27
C ASP A 57 -2.39 -11.06 -2.91
N ALA A 58 -1.34 -10.29 -2.83
CA ALA A 58 -0.68 -10.10 -1.55
C ALA A 58 -1.56 -9.31 -0.60
N SER A 59 -1.46 -9.64 0.66
CA SER A 59 -2.20 -8.91 1.68
C SER A 59 -1.46 -9.00 3.00
N VAL A 60 -1.81 -8.10 3.91
CA VAL A 60 -1.22 -8.05 5.23
C VAL A 60 -2.36 -7.80 6.20
N ASP A 61 -2.49 -8.67 7.20
CA ASP A 61 -3.56 -8.53 8.20
C ASP A 61 -4.93 -8.39 7.55
N GLY A 62 -5.13 -9.08 6.45
CA GLY A 62 -6.40 -9.00 5.75
C GLY A 62 -6.57 -7.78 4.87
N VAL A 63 -5.56 -6.92 4.81
CA VAL A 63 -5.64 -5.71 3.98
C VAL A 63 -4.86 -5.97 2.71
N PRO A 64 -5.47 -5.81 1.54
CA PRO A 64 -4.77 -6.09 0.30
C PRO A 64 -3.66 -5.08 0.03
N LEU A 65 -2.67 -5.52 -0.69
CA LEU A 65 -1.56 -4.66 -1.08
C LEU A 65 -1.73 -4.26 -2.55
N ARG A 66 -1.43 -3.02 -2.83
CA ARG A 66 -1.38 -2.52 -4.19
C ARG A 66 0.01 -1.99 -4.44
N PHE A 67 0.45 -2.07 -5.68
CA PHE A 67 1.78 -1.60 -6.04
C PHE A 67 1.65 -0.60 -7.15
N GLU A 68 2.31 0.54 -6.99
CA GLU A 68 2.31 1.55 -8.04
C GLU A 68 3.74 1.94 -8.34
N VAL A 69 4.06 2.03 -9.61
CA VAL A 69 5.39 2.44 -10.02
C VAL A 69 5.35 3.94 -10.23
N THR A 70 6.04 4.66 -9.37
CA THR A 70 6.03 6.12 -9.47
C THR A 70 7.23 6.65 -10.20
N GLY A 71 8.23 5.82 -10.41
CA GLY A 71 9.43 6.29 -11.03
C GLY A 71 10.25 7.11 -10.06
N ARG A 72 11.40 7.54 -10.51
CA ARG A 72 12.25 8.35 -9.69
C ARG A 72 11.84 9.77 -9.83
N PRO A 73 11.85 10.51 -8.77
CA PRO A 73 11.58 11.93 -8.90
C PRO A 73 12.69 12.54 -9.73
N ARG A 74 12.30 13.26 -10.79
CA ARG A 74 13.22 13.87 -11.59
C ARG A 74 13.14 15.26 -11.42
N ALA A 75 14.20 15.85 -11.30
CA ALA A 75 14.12 17.23 -11.22
C ALA A 75 14.00 17.79 -12.46
N GLN A 76 13.41 17.52 -13.27
CA GLN A 76 13.29 18.10 -14.34
C GLN A 76 12.31 18.63 -14.56
N ALA A 77 12.15 18.92 -14.78
CA ALA A 77 11.36 19.52 -15.04
C ALA A 77 11.08 19.86 -15.78
#